data_a0f22e8fb68dc4f14043e5fd0cde68d0
#
_entry.id   a0f22e8fb68dc4f14043e5fd0cde68d0
#
_cell.length_a   1.000
_cell.length_b   1.000
_cell.length_c   1.000
_cell.angle_alpha   90.00
_cell.angle_beta   90.00
_cell.angle_gamma   90.00
#
_symmetry.space_group_name_H-M   'P 1'
#
loop_
_entity.id
_entity.type
_entity.pdbx_description
1 polymer ?
#
loop_
_entity_poly.entity_id
_entity_poly.type
_entity_poly.pdbx_seq_one_letter_code
_entity_poly.pdbx_strand_id
1 'polypeptide(L)'
;MMYLVAVSGGVDSVCLLDMLSRSEHRLIVAHVEHGIRGEASRADARFVAALAQKYNLPFVSTALNLGPNASEELARQKRYDFLLAQAQKFGAVLVTAHHAEDVAETIAINIERGTGWRGLAVLARTGVKRPLISFTKTQLYDYALQHRLEWVEDATNASGLYQRNRVRKALKSVINRRVVVKLLQLRARQLALRKDIERETERITLRSSGSRYFLSQIDDDVALELLASDIARQTGGLRPTRPRTQRALLAIKTARPGAKIDVGDGVQLEITSRTYCAKVV
;
A
#
# COMPACT_ATOMS: atom_id res chain seq x y z
N MET A 1 -22.61 -4.29 -6.57
CA MET A 1 -21.37 -3.44 -6.63
C MET A 1 -20.47 -4.03 -7.69
N MET A 2 -19.66 -3.20 -8.38
CA MET A 2 -18.69 -3.69 -9.37
C MET A 2 -17.27 -3.76 -8.76
N TYR A 3 -16.57 -4.87 -8.98
CA TYR A 3 -15.21 -5.09 -8.52
C TYR A 3 -14.26 -5.32 -9.69
N LEU A 4 -13.08 -4.67 -9.64
CA LEU A 4 -11.94 -5.00 -10.47
C LEU A 4 -11.03 -5.92 -9.64
N VAL A 5 -10.96 -7.19 -10.00
CA VAL A 5 -10.18 -8.22 -9.26
C VAL A 5 -8.79 -8.33 -9.86
N ALA A 6 -7.77 -7.97 -9.09
CA ALA A 6 -6.39 -8.12 -9.50
C ALA A 6 -5.95 -9.58 -9.38
N VAL A 7 -5.72 -10.25 -10.51
CA VAL A 7 -5.36 -11.67 -10.60
C VAL A 7 -3.94 -11.80 -11.15
N SER A 8 -3.04 -12.38 -10.36
CA SER A 8 -1.66 -12.67 -10.78
C SER A 8 -1.48 -14.05 -11.39
N GLY A 9 -2.44 -14.95 -11.21
CA GLY A 9 -2.34 -16.37 -11.54
C GLY A 9 -1.95 -17.26 -10.36
N GLY A 10 -1.36 -16.70 -9.31
CA GLY A 10 -1.03 -17.47 -8.10
C GLY A 10 -2.25 -17.83 -7.27
N VAL A 11 -2.12 -18.86 -6.40
CA VAL A 11 -3.22 -19.48 -5.63
C VAL A 11 -4.11 -18.47 -4.91
N ASP A 12 -3.54 -17.44 -4.25
CA ASP A 12 -4.31 -16.46 -3.49
C ASP A 12 -5.27 -15.67 -4.38
N SER A 13 -4.79 -15.24 -5.54
CA SER A 13 -5.58 -14.46 -6.50
C SER A 13 -6.62 -15.30 -7.22
N VAL A 14 -6.34 -16.57 -7.45
CA VAL A 14 -7.28 -17.53 -8.03
C VAL A 14 -8.39 -17.86 -7.03
N CYS A 15 -8.05 -18.11 -5.76
CA CYS A 15 -9.04 -18.28 -4.70
C CYS A 15 -9.94 -17.05 -4.54
N LEU A 16 -9.35 -15.85 -4.56
CA LEU A 16 -10.13 -14.62 -4.49
C LEU A 16 -11.14 -14.51 -5.63
N LEU A 17 -10.70 -14.81 -6.86
CA LEU A 17 -11.56 -14.76 -8.03
C LEU A 17 -12.70 -15.78 -7.91
N ASP A 18 -12.40 -17.04 -7.55
CA ASP A 18 -13.41 -18.10 -7.39
C ASP A 18 -14.43 -17.75 -6.29
N MET A 19 -13.98 -17.29 -5.12
CA MET A 19 -14.86 -16.87 -4.03
C MET A 19 -15.80 -15.72 -4.46
N LEU A 20 -15.26 -14.73 -5.18
CA LEU A 20 -16.05 -13.58 -5.64
C LEU A 20 -16.98 -13.94 -6.78
N SER A 21 -16.62 -14.89 -7.65
CA SER A 21 -17.49 -15.33 -8.76
C SER A 21 -18.79 -15.98 -8.28
N ARG A 22 -18.82 -16.48 -7.04
CA ARG A 22 -20.00 -17.05 -6.36
C ARG A 22 -20.86 -16.00 -5.67
N SER A 23 -20.46 -14.73 -5.73
CA SER A 23 -21.21 -13.61 -5.14
C SER A 23 -22.07 -12.90 -6.18
N GLU A 24 -23.01 -12.07 -5.73
CA GLU A 24 -23.86 -11.23 -6.61
C GLU A 24 -23.11 -10.01 -7.21
N HIS A 25 -21.79 -9.93 -7.03
CA HIS A 25 -21.02 -8.80 -7.52
C HIS A 25 -20.68 -8.93 -9.00
N ARG A 26 -20.71 -7.82 -9.71
CA ARG A 26 -20.19 -7.76 -11.09
C ARG A 26 -18.67 -7.68 -11.02
N LEU A 27 -17.99 -8.57 -11.74
CA LEU A 27 -16.54 -8.71 -11.68
C LEU A 27 -15.89 -8.35 -13.01
N ILE A 28 -14.71 -7.77 -12.96
CA ILE A 28 -13.79 -7.59 -14.06
C ILE A 28 -12.45 -8.14 -13.61
N VAL A 29 -11.83 -9.03 -14.37
CA VAL A 29 -10.49 -9.55 -14.08
C VAL A 29 -9.44 -8.60 -14.64
N ALA A 30 -8.47 -8.22 -13.81
CA ALA A 30 -7.34 -7.38 -14.22
C ALA A 30 -6.02 -8.09 -13.95
N HIS A 31 -5.13 -8.14 -14.95
CA HIS A 31 -3.80 -8.70 -14.85
C HIS A 31 -2.73 -7.67 -15.22
N VAL A 32 -1.60 -7.70 -14.53
CA VAL A 32 -0.45 -6.86 -14.84
C VAL A 32 0.78 -7.76 -15.03
N GLU A 33 1.26 -7.79 -16.26
CA GLU A 33 2.51 -8.44 -16.60
C GLU A 33 3.68 -7.48 -16.34
N HIS A 34 4.64 -7.88 -15.52
CA HIS A 34 5.78 -7.03 -15.19
C HIS A 34 6.91 -7.09 -16.24
N GLY A 35 6.90 -8.08 -17.13
CA GLY A 35 7.91 -8.27 -18.17
C GLY A 35 9.29 -8.71 -17.67
N ILE A 36 9.42 -9.03 -16.37
CA ILE A 36 10.72 -9.36 -15.74
C ILE A 36 11.18 -10.77 -16.14
N ARG A 37 10.27 -11.71 -16.37
CA ARG A 37 10.54 -13.13 -16.64
C ARG A 37 10.31 -13.55 -18.09
N GLY A 38 10.21 -12.60 -19.02
CA GLY A 38 10.05 -12.88 -20.45
C GLY A 38 8.86 -13.80 -20.75
N GLU A 39 9.12 -14.98 -21.34
CA GLU A 39 8.06 -15.92 -21.76
C GLU A 39 7.22 -16.46 -20.59
N ALA A 40 7.81 -16.66 -19.40
CA ALA A 40 7.05 -17.10 -18.24
C ALA A 40 5.97 -16.06 -17.83
N SER A 41 6.30 -14.77 -17.90
CA SER A 41 5.30 -13.71 -17.61
C SER A 41 4.15 -13.72 -18.63
N ARG A 42 4.46 -14.00 -19.91
CA ARG A 42 3.42 -14.14 -20.95
C ARG A 42 2.55 -15.38 -20.74
N ALA A 43 3.15 -16.48 -20.26
CA ALA A 43 2.41 -17.69 -19.93
C ALA A 43 1.41 -17.43 -18.77
N ASP A 44 1.81 -16.67 -17.74
CA ASP A 44 0.94 -16.24 -16.65
C ASP A 44 -0.23 -15.40 -17.18
N ALA A 45 0.03 -14.45 -18.07
CA ALA A 45 -1.01 -13.62 -18.67
C ALA A 45 -2.01 -14.46 -19.49
N ARG A 46 -1.54 -15.44 -20.28
CA ARG A 46 -2.41 -16.40 -21.00
C ARG A 46 -3.27 -17.23 -20.05
N PHE A 47 -2.67 -17.72 -18.97
CA PHE A 47 -3.39 -18.47 -17.94
C PHE A 47 -4.52 -17.63 -17.32
N VAL A 48 -4.25 -16.38 -16.92
CA VAL A 48 -5.26 -15.51 -16.31
C VAL A 48 -6.35 -15.14 -17.32
N ALA A 49 -6.01 -14.93 -18.60
CA ALA A 49 -6.99 -14.69 -19.65
C ALA A 49 -7.93 -15.90 -19.85
N ALA A 50 -7.37 -17.11 -19.89
CA ALA A 50 -8.17 -18.35 -19.97
C ALA A 50 -9.04 -18.54 -18.72
N LEU A 51 -8.52 -18.20 -17.55
CA LEU A 51 -9.27 -18.23 -16.30
C LEU A 51 -10.46 -17.27 -16.34
N ALA A 52 -10.26 -16.02 -16.79
CA ALA A 52 -11.33 -15.04 -16.95
C ALA A 52 -12.42 -15.56 -17.93
N GLN A 53 -12.02 -16.17 -19.04
CA GLN A 53 -12.93 -16.80 -19.99
C GLN A 53 -13.72 -17.96 -19.35
N LYS A 54 -13.07 -18.83 -18.57
CA LYS A 54 -13.71 -19.93 -17.83
C LYS A 54 -14.84 -19.45 -16.92
N TYR A 55 -14.65 -18.29 -16.27
CA TYR A 55 -15.66 -17.65 -15.41
C TYR A 55 -16.63 -16.73 -16.19
N ASN A 56 -16.48 -16.62 -17.50
CA ASN A 56 -17.27 -15.72 -18.35
C ASN A 56 -17.22 -14.26 -17.88
N LEU A 57 -16.02 -13.79 -17.51
CA LEU A 57 -15.78 -12.45 -16.97
C LEU A 57 -14.98 -11.57 -17.95
N PRO A 58 -15.25 -10.25 -18.01
CA PRO A 58 -14.43 -9.30 -18.73
C PRO A 58 -12.99 -9.32 -18.23
N PHE A 59 -12.01 -9.18 -19.14
CA PHE A 59 -10.60 -9.23 -18.86
C PHE A 59 -9.90 -7.97 -19.37
N VAL A 60 -9.04 -7.39 -18.54
CA VAL A 60 -8.15 -6.28 -18.90
C VAL A 60 -6.73 -6.59 -18.45
N SER A 61 -5.74 -6.29 -19.27
CA SER A 61 -4.34 -6.51 -18.92
C SER A 61 -3.43 -5.43 -19.47
N THR A 62 -2.23 -5.34 -18.90
CA THR A 62 -1.12 -4.53 -19.41
C THR A 62 0.20 -5.24 -19.20
N ALA A 63 1.17 -4.96 -20.09
CA ALA A 63 2.57 -5.34 -19.92
C ALA A 63 3.38 -4.08 -19.58
N LEU A 64 4.06 -4.08 -18.43
CA LEU A 64 4.79 -2.91 -17.94
C LEU A 64 6.20 -2.77 -18.54
N ASN A 65 6.77 -3.88 -19.06
CA ASN A 65 8.11 -3.94 -19.68
C ASN A 65 9.20 -3.20 -18.88
N LEU A 66 9.22 -3.41 -17.56
CA LEU A 66 10.09 -2.66 -16.64
C LEU A 66 11.58 -3.03 -16.75
N GLY A 67 11.90 -4.13 -17.46
CA GLY A 67 13.27 -4.66 -17.55
C GLY A 67 13.76 -5.36 -16.27
N PRO A 68 14.92 -6.06 -16.36
CA PRO A 68 15.40 -6.94 -15.28
C PRO A 68 15.88 -6.19 -14.03
N ASN A 69 16.22 -4.91 -14.14
CA ASN A 69 16.77 -4.09 -13.05
C ASN A 69 15.71 -3.23 -12.34
N ALA A 70 14.42 -3.40 -12.65
CA ALA A 70 13.38 -2.62 -12.01
C ALA A 70 13.28 -2.97 -10.51
N SER A 71 13.21 -1.94 -9.66
CA SER A 71 12.99 -2.15 -8.24
C SER A 71 11.59 -2.70 -7.98
N GLU A 72 11.44 -3.51 -6.91
CA GLU A 72 10.13 -4.02 -6.47
C GLU A 72 9.14 -2.88 -6.21
N GLU A 73 9.64 -1.76 -5.66
CA GLU A 73 8.80 -0.57 -5.38
C GLU A 73 8.27 0.06 -6.68
N LEU A 74 9.11 0.23 -7.70
CA LEU A 74 8.69 0.76 -8.99
C LEU A 74 7.65 -0.16 -9.65
N ALA A 75 7.91 -1.47 -9.65
CA ALA A 75 6.99 -2.46 -10.20
C ALA A 75 5.64 -2.44 -9.46
N ARG A 76 5.68 -2.32 -8.14
CA ARG A 76 4.49 -2.18 -7.30
C ARG A 76 3.74 -0.89 -7.60
N GLN A 77 4.42 0.25 -7.73
CA GLN A 77 3.81 1.55 -8.04
C GLN A 77 3.08 1.47 -9.39
N LYS A 78 3.78 1.07 -10.45
CA LYS A 78 3.22 0.96 -11.81
C LYS A 78 2.03 0.01 -11.89
N ARG A 79 2.09 -1.12 -11.16
CA ARG A 79 0.96 -2.05 -11.03
C ARG A 79 -0.27 -1.36 -10.44
N TYR A 80 -0.11 -0.64 -9.33
CA TYR A 80 -1.25 0.05 -8.72
C TYR A 80 -1.77 1.21 -9.56
N ASP A 81 -0.90 1.94 -10.27
CA ASP A 81 -1.31 3.02 -11.18
C ASP A 81 -2.26 2.48 -12.24
N PHE A 82 -1.88 1.37 -12.90
CA PHE A 82 -2.75 0.71 -13.88
C PHE A 82 -4.06 0.23 -13.25
N LEU A 83 -3.98 -0.55 -12.17
CA LEU A 83 -5.16 -1.16 -11.56
C LEU A 83 -6.16 -0.12 -11.06
N LEU A 84 -5.69 0.98 -10.46
CA LEU A 84 -6.55 2.07 -9.98
C LEU A 84 -7.16 2.86 -11.15
N ALA A 85 -6.41 3.12 -12.21
CA ALA A 85 -6.91 3.76 -13.41
C ALA A 85 -8.03 2.91 -14.07
N GLN A 86 -7.83 1.59 -14.17
CA GLN A 86 -8.88 0.69 -14.69
C GLN A 86 -10.09 0.64 -13.75
N ALA A 87 -9.88 0.57 -12.44
CA ALA A 87 -10.99 0.59 -11.48
C ALA A 87 -11.83 1.87 -11.62
N GLN A 88 -11.17 3.03 -11.75
CA GLN A 88 -11.85 4.31 -11.99
C GLN A 88 -12.60 4.31 -13.32
N LYS A 89 -11.96 3.86 -14.41
CA LYS A 89 -12.59 3.79 -15.76
C LYS A 89 -13.88 2.99 -15.76
N PHE A 90 -13.95 1.89 -14.99
CA PHE A 90 -15.12 1.04 -14.93
C PHE A 90 -16.09 1.39 -13.78
N GLY A 91 -15.83 2.42 -12.99
CA GLY A 91 -16.60 2.71 -11.78
C GLY A 91 -16.57 1.55 -10.76
N ALA A 92 -15.48 0.78 -10.73
CA ALA A 92 -15.30 -0.41 -9.92
C ALA A 92 -14.41 -0.14 -8.71
N VAL A 93 -14.54 -0.98 -7.68
CA VAL A 93 -13.61 -0.98 -6.53
C VAL A 93 -12.52 -2.02 -6.78
N LEU A 94 -11.26 -1.62 -6.67
CA LEU A 94 -10.13 -2.55 -6.79
C LEU A 94 -10.13 -3.55 -5.63
N VAL A 95 -10.00 -4.84 -5.96
CA VAL A 95 -9.90 -5.93 -4.98
C VAL A 95 -8.61 -6.70 -5.21
N THR A 96 -7.88 -6.98 -4.12
CA THR A 96 -6.59 -7.68 -4.17
C THR A 96 -6.55 -8.82 -3.16
N ALA A 97 -5.79 -9.87 -3.46
CA ALA A 97 -5.72 -11.12 -2.71
C ALA A 97 -4.72 -11.12 -1.53
N HIS A 98 -4.45 -9.96 -0.92
CA HIS A 98 -3.60 -9.94 0.27
C HIS A 98 -4.28 -10.68 1.43
N HIS A 99 -3.50 -11.52 2.11
CA HIS A 99 -3.94 -12.40 3.19
C HIS A 99 -3.21 -12.10 4.52
N ALA A 100 -3.45 -12.90 5.55
CA ALA A 100 -2.97 -12.63 6.91
C ALA A 100 -1.45 -12.58 7.03
N GLU A 101 -0.74 -13.47 6.34
CA GLU A 101 0.74 -13.48 6.35
C GLU A 101 1.32 -12.24 5.66
N ASP A 102 0.66 -11.67 4.64
CA ASP A 102 1.09 -10.40 4.04
C ASP A 102 1.04 -9.25 5.04
N VAL A 103 0.09 -9.27 5.98
CA VAL A 103 0.04 -8.30 7.09
C VAL A 103 1.26 -8.47 7.98
N ALA A 104 1.57 -9.72 8.37
CA ALA A 104 2.72 -10.03 9.22
C ALA A 104 4.04 -9.62 8.56
N GLU A 105 4.24 -9.99 7.30
CA GLU A 105 5.41 -9.63 6.50
C GLU A 105 5.59 -8.11 6.43
N THR A 106 4.51 -7.39 6.13
CA THR A 106 4.57 -5.93 5.98
C THR A 106 4.84 -5.24 7.32
N ILE A 107 4.24 -5.71 8.43
CA ILE A 107 4.53 -5.20 9.79
C ILE A 107 6.00 -5.44 10.14
N ALA A 108 6.53 -6.65 9.91
CA ALA A 108 7.91 -6.99 10.22
C ALA A 108 8.91 -6.12 9.43
N ILE A 109 8.69 -5.95 8.11
CA ILE A 109 9.52 -5.08 7.26
C ILE A 109 9.46 -3.63 7.77
N ASN A 110 8.30 -3.14 8.18
CA ASN A 110 8.16 -1.78 8.67
C ASN A 110 8.85 -1.58 10.02
N ILE A 111 8.78 -2.57 10.92
CA ILE A 111 9.53 -2.55 12.19
C ILE A 111 11.04 -2.54 11.92
N GLU A 112 11.54 -3.40 11.04
CA GLU A 112 12.95 -3.45 10.64
C GLU A 112 13.45 -2.10 10.08
N ARG A 113 12.58 -1.38 9.37
CA ARG A 113 12.86 -0.04 8.84
C ARG A 113 12.73 1.09 9.87
N GLY A 114 12.39 0.78 11.12
CA GLY A 114 12.21 1.78 12.18
C GLY A 114 11.02 2.70 11.95
N THR A 115 10.00 2.27 11.21
CA THR A 115 8.81 3.10 11.02
C THR A 115 8.02 3.23 12.31
N GLY A 116 7.53 4.45 12.59
CA GLY A 116 6.68 4.72 13.74
C GLY A 116 5.30 4.04 13.63
N TRP A 117 4.39 4.43 14.50
CA TRP A 117 3.06 3.85 14.64
C TRP A 117 2.25 3.75 13.32
N ARG A 118 2.43 4.70 12.41
CA ARG A 118 1.77 4.68 11.07
C ARG A 118 2.19 3.46 10.25
N GLY A 119 3.42 2.97 10.44
CA GLY A 119 3.93 1.79 9.75
C GLY A 119 3.26 0.49 10.19
N LEU A 120 2.49 0.48 11.28
CA LEU A 120 1.71 -0.68 11.72
C LEU A 120 0.28 -0.70 11.14
N ALA A 121 -0.20 0.44 10.62
CA ALA A 121 -1.46 0.55 9.91
C ALA A 121 -1.32 0.09 8.44
N VAL A 122 -0.86 -1.15 8.24
CA VAL A 122 -0.46 -1.70 6.95
C VAL A 122 -1.64 -2.04 6.04
N LEU A 123 -1.39 -2.11 4.73
CA LEU A 123 -2.36 -2.51 3.71
C LEU A 123 -3.66 -1.67 3.76
N ALA A 124 -3.54 -0.37 3.97
CA ALA A 124 -4.64 0.58 4.18
C ALA A 124 -4.88 1.53 2.99
N ARG A 125 -4.40 1.17 1.78
CA ARG A 125 -4.59 2.02 0.58
C ARG A 125 -6.08 2.24 0.32
N THR A 126 -6.49 3.51 0.26
CA THR A 126 -7.87 3.91 -0.09
C THR A 126 -8.27 3.39 -1.46
N GLY A 127 -9.54 3.02 -1.62
CA GLY A 127 -10.07 2.48 -2.89
C GLY A 127 -9.70 1.02 -3.17
N VAL A 128 -9.02 0.32 -2.22
CA VAL A 128 -8.62 -1.09 -2.39
C VAL A 128 -9.21 -1.96 -1.29
N LYS A 129 -10.05 -2.93 -1.66
CA LYS A 129 -10.57 -3.96 -0.76
C LYS A 129 -9.66 -5.19 -0.73
N ARG A 130 -9.60 -5.86 0.42
CA ARG A 130 -8.79 -7.06 0.66
C ARG A 130 -9.60 -8.10 1.43
N PRO A 131 -10.53 -8.81 0.76
CA PRO A 131 -11.43 -9.75 1.45
C PRO A 131 -10.69 -10.89 2.16
N LEU A 132 -9.52 -11.30 1.64
CA LEU A 132 -8.74 -12.40 2.18
C LEU A 132 -7.85 -12.02 3.37
N ILE A 133 -7.93 -10.80 3.88
CA ILE A 133 -7.01 -10.29 4.91
C ILE A 133 -7.02 -11.12 6.22
N SER A 134 -8.09 -11.83 6.50
CA SER A 134 -8.25 -12.72 7.66
C SER A 134 -7.97 -14.20 7.36
N PHE A 135 -7.77 -14.56 6.10
CA PHE A 135 -7.43 -15.93 5.72
C PHE A 135 -5.93 -16.15 5.83
N THR A 136 -5.54 -17.33 6.31
CA THR A 136 -4.15 -17.78 6.26
C THR A 136 -3.82 -18.39 4.91
N LYS A 137 -2.54 -18.44 4.57
CA LYS A 137 -2.05 -19.10 3.34
C LYS A 137 -2.49 -20.56 3.27
N THR A 138 -2.43 -21.28 4.40
CA THR A 138 -2.89 -22.67 4.50
C THR A 138 -4.37 -22.79 4.15
N GLN A 139 -5.22 -21.94 4.70
CA GLN A 139 -6.66 -21.95 4.39
C GLN A 139 -6.94 -21.68 2.90
N LEU A 140 -6.13 -20.84 2.24
CA LEU A 140 -6.26 -20.60 0.80
C LEU A 140 -5.82 -21.81 -0.02
N TYR A 141 -4.75 -22.50 0.36
CA TYR A 141 -4.37 -23.78 -0.29
C TYR A 141 -5.43 -24.84 -0.11
N ASP A 142 -5.95 -25.03 1.11
CA ASP A 142 -7.02 -25.99 1.40
C ASP A 142 -8.26 -25.70 0.55
N TYR A 143 -8.65 -24.43 0.47
CA TYR A 143 -9.75 -23.99 -0.39
C TYR A 143 -9.49 -24.32 -1.86
N ALA A 144 -8.29 -24.00 -2.39
CA ALA A 144 -7.94 -24.26 -3.77
C ALA A 144 -8.02 -25.77 -4.11
N LEU A 145 -7.51 -26.62 -3.23
CA LEU A 145 -7.56 -28.08 -3.40
C LEU A 145 -9.00 -28.59 -3.34
N GLN A 146 -9.78 -28.16 -2.36
CA GLN A 146 -11.19 -28.55 -2.19
C GLN A 146 -12.04 -28.19 -3.43
N HIS A 147 -11.77 -27.04 -4.04
CA HIS A 147 -12.49 -26.56 -5.22
C HIS A 147 -11.81 -26.95 -6.54
N ARG A 148 -10.74 -27.75 -6.51
CA ARG A 148 -9.99 -28.20 -7.68
C ARG A 148 -9.56 -27.04 -8.59
N LEU A 149 -9.12 -25.94 -7.96
CA LEU A 149 -8.63 -24.79 -8.70
C LEU A 149 -7.24 -25.05 -9.24
N GLU A 150 -6.97 -24.56 -10.43
CA GLU A 150 -5.64 -24.56 -11.04
C GLU A 150 -5.00 -23.19 -10.82
N TRP A 151 -3.68 -23.16 -10.55
CA TRP A 151 -2.93 -21.92 -10.38
C TRP A 151 -1.50 -22.09 -10.89
N VAL A 152 -0.82 -20.97 -11.11
CA VAL A 152 0.60 -20.93 -11.49
C VAL A 152 1.46 -20.76 -10.24
N GLU A 153 2.48 -21.59 -10.09
CA GLU A 153 3.49 -21.42 -9.05
C GLU A 153 4.60 -20.49 -9.52
N ASP A 154 4.81 -19.41 -8.76
CA ASP A 154 5.87 -18.46 -9.05
C ASP A 154 7.20 -18.95 -8.48
N ALA A 155 8.09 -19.42 -9.35
CA ALA A 155 9.44 -19.89 -8.99
C ALA A 155 10.28 -18.81 -8.28
N THR A 156 9.98 -17.52 -8.47
CA THR A 156 10.71 -16.41 -7.79
C THR A 156 10.38 -16.29 -6.31
N ASN A 157 9.30 -16.91 -5.83
CA ASN A 157 8.97 -16.97 -4.41
C ASN A 157 10.03 -17.70 -3.56
N ALA A 158 10.84 -18.56 -4.18
CA ALA A 158 11.93 -19.29 -3.52
C ALA A 158 13.24 -18.49 -3.44
N SER A 159 13.41 -17.43 -4.23
CA SER A 159 14.65 -16.65 -4.26
C SER A 159 14.79 -15.77 -3.00
N GLY A 160 15.96 -15.82 -2.34
CA GLY A 160 16.28 -14.98 -1.16
C GLY A 160 16.67 -13.53 -1.50
N LEU A 161 16.59 -13.13 -2.77
CA LEU A 161 17.07 -11.83 -3.27
C LEU A 161 16.29 -10.62 -2.71
N TYR A 162 15.00 -10.79 -2.45
CA TYR A 162 14.15 -9.71 -1.97
C TYR A 162 14.00 -9.72 -0.44
N GLN A 163 14.00 -8.54 0.19
CA GLN A 163 13.78 -8.36 1.64
C GLN A 163 12.54 -9.13 2.11
N ARG A 164 11.46 -9.08 1.34
CA ARG A 164 10.19 -9.76 1.66
C ARG A 164 10.35 -11.28 1.76
N ASN A 165 11.12 -11.90 0.87
CA ASN A 165 11.37 -13.35 0.91
C ASN A 165 12.21 -13.75 2.13
N ARG A 166 13.19 -12.92 2.55
CA ARG A 166 13.97 -13.14 3.77
C ARG A 166 13.08 -13.08 5.02
N VAL A 167 12.24 -12.05 5.10
CA VAL A 167 11.27 -11.88 6.20
C VAL A 167 10.28 -13.04 6.23
N ARG A 168 9.71 -13.43 5.10
CA ARG A 168 8.81 -14.58 4.98
C ARG A 168 9.46 -15.87 5.50
N LYS A 169 10.70 -16.14 5.12
CA LYS A 169 11.46 -17.31 5.59
C LYS A 169 11.68 -17.26 7.10
N ALA A 170 12.06 -16.11 7.66
CA ALA A 170 12.24 -15.92 9.10
C ALA A 170 10.92 -16.06 9.88
N LEU A 171 9.83 -15.57 9.33
CA LEU A 171 8.51 -15.63 9.97
C LEU A 171 7.88 -17.03 9.91
N LYS A 172 8.29 -17.90 8.99
CA LYS A 172 7.68 -19.22 8.77
C LYS A 172 7.62 -20.10 10.03
N SER A 173 8.63 -20.00 10.91
CA SER A 173 8.69 -20.75 12.17
C SER A 173 7.92 -20.07 13.32
N VAL A 174 7.62 -18.79 13.22
CA VAL A 174 7.01 -17.98 14.29
C VAL A 174 5.52 -17.76 14.05
N ILE A 175 5.12 -17.66 12.77
CA ILE A 175 3.72 -17.40 12.41
C ILE A 175 2.88 -18.66 12.67
N ASN A 176 1.97 -18.54 13.63
CA ASN A 176 0.91 -19.48 13.89
C ASN A 176 -0.43 -18.72 13.97
N ARG A 177 -1.55 -19.45 14.04
CA ARG A 177 -2.89 -18.87 14.08
C ARG A 177 -3.05 -17.81 15.20
N ARG A 178 -2.44 -18.02 16.36
CA ARG A 178 -2.51 -17.09 17.51
C ARG A 178 -1.78 -15.78 17.21
N VAL A 179 -0.60 -15.86 16.59
CA VAL A 179 0.18 -14.68 16.17
C VAL A 179 -0.56 -13.90 15.10
N VAL A 180 -1.10 -14.58 14.09
CA VAL A 180 -1.91 -13.96 13.04
C VAL A 180 -3.08 -13.16 13.62
N VAL A 181 -3.87 -13.76 14.52
CA VAL A 181 -5.00 -13.07 15.16
C VAL A 181 -4.55 -11.80 15.88
N LYS A 182 -3.46 -11.88 16.66
CA LYS A 182 -2.91 -10.71 17.38
C LYS A 182 -2.44 -9.61 16.42
N LEU A 183 -1.79 -9.96 15.31
CA LEU A 183 -1.35 -9.00 14.29
C LEU A 183 -2.52 -8.34 13.57
N LEU A 184 -3.57 -9.08 13.27
CA LEU A 184 -4.80 -8.51 12.68
C LEU A 184 -5.51 -7.57 13.66
N GLN A 185 -5.56 -7.91 14.95
CA GLN A 185 -6.09 -7.02 16.00
C GLN A 185 -5.25 -5.74 16.14
N LEU A 186 -3.92 -5.88 16.17
CA LEU A 186 -3.00 -4.74 16.20
C LEU A 186 -3.24 -3.84 14.97
N ARG A 187 -3.27 -4.41 13.78
CA ARG A 187 -3.57 -3.68 12.54
C ARG A 187 -4.90 -2.94 12.63
N ALA A 188 -5.96 -3.59 13.09
CA ALA A 188 -7.28 -2.96 13.20
C ALA A 188 -7.26 -1.76 14.15
N ARG A 189 -6.61 -1.89 15.32
CA ARG A 189 -6.42 -0.79 16.28
C ARG A 189 -5.61 0.35 15.67
N GLN A 190 -4.53 0.05 14.97
CA GLN A 190 -3.68 1.08 14.33
C GLN A 190 -4.41 1.79 13.18
N LEU A 191 -5.26 1.11 12.44
CA LEU A 191 -6.10 1.74 11.41
C LEU A 191 -7.14 2.68 12.01
N ALA A 192 -7.78 2.30 13.11
CA ALA A 192 -8.73 3.15 13.83
C ALA A 192 -8.02 4.40 14.38
N LEU A 193 -6.90 4.21 15.10
CA LEU A 193 -6.08 5.29 15.63
C LEU A 193 -5.60 6.25 14.52
N ARG A 194 -5.15 5.70 13.41
CA ARG A 194 -4.73 6.51 12.24
C ARG A 194 -5.86 7.39 11.74
N LYS A 195 -7.07 6.85 11.60
CA LYS A 195 -8.25 7.59 11.16
C LYS A 195 -8.62 8.71 12.12
N ASP A 196 -8.54 8.44 13.43
CA ASP A 196 -8.85 9.43 14.44
C ASP A 196 -7.81 10.57 14.46
N ILE A 197 -6.52 10.25 14.39
CA ILE A 197 -5.45 11.24 14.30
C ILE A 197 -5.58 12.05 13.01
N GLU A 198 -5.85 11.43 11.86
CA GLU A 198 -6.03 12.15 10.59
C GLU A 198 -7.22 13.14 10.66
N ARG A 199 -8.34 12.74 11.27
CA ARG A 199 -9.49 13.63 11.47
C ARG A 199 -9.16 14.82 12.36
N GLU A 200 -8.48 14.60 13.50
CA GLU A 200 -8.10 15.69 14.41
C GLU A 200 -7.03 16.60 13.81
N THR A 201 -6.03 16.05 13.14
CA THR A 201 -5.01 16.87 12.47
C THR A 201 -5.61 17.73 11.37
N GLU A 202 -6.54 17.21 10.59
CA GLU A 202 -7.25 17.97 9.57
C GLU A 202 -8.04 19.14 10.20
N ARG A 203 -8.80 18.87 11.26
CA ARG A 203 -9.59 19.89 11.98
C ARG A 203 -8.72 21.02 12.52
N ILE A 204 -7.56 20.69 13.10
CA ILE A 204 -6.61 21.68 13.65
C ILE A 204 -5.92 22.44 12.51
N THR A 205 -5.43 21.73 11.51
CA THR A 205 -4.67 22.29 10.39
C THR A 205 -5.50 23.30 9.59
N LEU A 206 -6.81 23.09 9.42
CA LEU A 206 -7.70 24.07 8.77
C LEU A 206 -7.72 25.44 9.47
N ARG A 207 -7.44 25.48 10.78
CA ARG A 207 -7.46 26.73 11.59
C ARG A 207 -6.09 27.36 11.79
N SER A 208 -5.01 26.54 11.74
CA SER A 208 -3.65 26.95 12.10
C SER A 208 -2.63 26.76 10.98
N SER A 209 -3.09 26.49 9.75
CA SER A 209 -2.22 26.24 8.61
C SER A 209 -1.19 27.35 8.40
N GLY A 210 0.05 26.92 8.15
CA GLY A 210 1.16 27.82 7.89
C GLY A 210 1.62 28.64 9.10
N SER A 211 1.06 28.48 10.29
CA SER A 211 1.45 29.26 11.48
C SER A 211 2.74 28.73 12.10
N ARG A 212 3.80 29.50 11.97
CA ARG A 212 5.11 29.23 12.60
C ARG A 212 5.03 29.31 14.12
N TYR A 213 4.36 30.33 14.64
CA TYR A 213 4.17 30.53 16.08
C TYR A 213 3.44 29.35 16.71
N PHE A 214 2.32 28.89 16.10
CA PHE A 214 1.54 27.79 16.63
C PHE A 214 2.39 26.51 16.77
N LEU A 215 3.14 26.12 15.72
CA LEU A 215 4.00 24.93 15.77
C LEU A 215 5.16 25.05 16.77
N SER A 216 5.51 26.26 17.18
CA SER A 216 6.57 26.50 18.17
C SER A 216 6.08 26.37 19.63
N GLN A 217 4.76 26.43 19.87
CA GLN A 217 4.16 26.45 21.20
C GLN A 217 3.59 25.10 21.65
N ILE A 218 3.52 24.12 20.75
CA ILE A 218 2.95 22.81 21.03
C ILE A 218 4.05 21.74 21.13
N ASP A 219 3.69 20.60 21.71
CA ASP A 219 4.56 19.42 21.78
C ASP A 219 5.10 19.02 20.40
N ASP A 220 6.35 18.59 20.35
CA ASP A 220 7.05 18.27 19.11
C ASP A 220 6.43 17.10 18.33
N ASP A 221 5.96 16.05 19.03
CA ASP A 221 5.32 14.93 18.36
C ASP A 221 3.97 15.34 17.74
N VAL A 222 3.21 16.22 18.40
CA VAL A 222 1.99 16.81 17.86
C VAL A 222 2.31 17.74 16.69
N ALA A 223 3.32 18.60 16.84
CA ALA A 223 3.77 19.51 15.78
C ALA A 223 4.22 18.76 14.52
N LEU A 224 4.91 17.62 14.67
CA LEU A 224 5.31 16.77 13.54
C LEU A 224 4.11 16.21 12.77
N GLU A 225 3.09 15.72 13.46
CA GLU A 225 1.88 15.19 12.81
C GLU A 225 1.12 16.30 12.08
N LEU A 226 0.94 17.47 12.71
CA LEU A 226 0.28 18.62 12.11
C LEU A 226 1.06 19.16 10.90
N LEU A 227 2.38 19.33 11.02
CA LEU A 227 3.23 19.80 9.92
C LEU A 227 3.18 18.86 8.73
N ALA A 228 3.31 17.55 8.96
CA ALA A 228 3.25 16.57 7.87
C ALA A 228 1.87 16.54 7.20
N SER A 229 0.79 16.74 7.95
CA SER A 229 -0.59 16.87 7.44
C SER A 229 -0.76 18.14 6.63
N ASP A 230 -0.24 19.26 7.14
CA ASP A 230 -0.34 20.56 6.48
C ASP A 230 0.44 20.62 5.17
N ILE A 231 1.67 20.07 5.14
CA ILE A 231 2.44 19.92 3.92
C ILE A 231 1.66 19.08 2.89
N ALA A 232 1.14 17.92 3.31
CA ALA A 232 0.37 17.06 2.40
C ALA A 232 -0.86 17.79 1.83
N ARG A 233 -1.55 18.57 2.63
CA ARG A 233 -2.69 19.37 2.18
C ARG A 233 -2.29 20.45 1.18
N GLN A 234 -1.21 21.18 1.44
CA GLN A 234 -0.71 22.25 0.57
C GLN A 234 -0.15 21.74 -0.76
N THR A 235 0.32 20.49 -0.80
CA THR A 235 0.99 19.87 -1.97
C THR A 235 0.15 18.81 -2.68
N GLY A 236 -1.15 18.72 -2.39
CA GLY A 236 -2.03 17.74 -3.05
C GLY A 236 -1.78 16.28 -2.65
N GLY A 237 -1.24 16.02 -1.45
CA GLY A 237 -1.09 14.67 -0.90
C GLY A 237 0.35 14.21 -0.65
N LEU A 238 1.37 15.00 -0.97
CA LEU A 238 2.77 14.65 -0.74
C LEU A 238 3.13 14.78 0.74
N ARG A 239 3.14 13.65 1.46
CA ARG A 239 3.46 13.61 2.89
C ARG A 239 4.93 13.26 3.10
N PRO A 240 5.76 14.14 3.70
CA PRO A 240 7.17 13.87 3.94
C PRO A 240 7.38 12.75 4.96
N THR A 241 8.52 12.07 4.88
CA THR A 241 8.93 11.06 5.87
C THR A 241 9.20 11.71 7.23
N ARG A 242 9.09 10.94 8.33
CA ARG A 242 9.33 11.47 9.69
C ARG A 242 10.68 12.21 9.84
N PRO A 243 11.83 11.68 9.36
CA PRO A 243 13.10 12.42 9.44
C PRO A 243 13.10 13.74 8.67
N ARG A 244 12.43 13.79 7.51
CA ARG A 244 12.29 15.03 6.73
C ARG A 244 11.39 16.03 7.45
N THR A 245 10.28 15.57 8.03
CA THR A 245 9.39 16.42 8.84
C THR A 245 10.08 16.97 10.08
N GLN A 246 10.91 16.16 10.76
CA GLN A 246 11.71 16.61 11.90
C GLN A 246 12.67 17.74 11.52
N ARG A 247 13.41 17.60 10.42
CA ARG A 247 14.28 18.67 9.90
C ARG A 247 13.49 19.92 9.53
N ALA A 248 12.34 19.74 8.91
CA ALA A 248 11.45 20.84 8.56
C ALA A 248 10.90 21.57 9.79
N LEU A 249 10.49 20.84 10.83
CA LEU A 249 10.01 21.43 12.09
C LEU A 249 11.11 22.19 12.80
N LEU A 250 12.32 21.64 12.87
CA LEU A 250 13.47 22.34 13.44
C LEU A 250 13.75 23.65 12.69
N ALA A 251 13.73 23.62 11.36
CA ALA A 251 13.92 24.82 10.55
C ALA A 251 12.78 25.85 10.77
N ILE A 252 11.53 25.40 10.84
CA ILE A 252 10.40 26.29 11.16
C ILE A 252 10.62 26.99 12.51
N LYS A 253 11.17 26.30 13.52
CA LYS A 253 11.44 26.89 14.84
C LYS A 253 12.62 27.85 14.86
N THR A 254 13.69 27.56 14.08
CA THR A 254 14.99 28.24 14.25
C THR A 254 15.45 29.08 13.05
N ALA A 255 14.99 28.80 11.84
CA ALA A 255 15.50 29.46 10.64
C ALA A 255 15.10 30.95 10.57
N ARG A 256 15.95 31.76 9.94
CA ARG A 256 15.65 33.16 9.64
C ARG A 256 14.56 33.28 8.57
N PRO A 257 13.76 34.36 8.59
CA PRO A 257 12.81 34.66 7.50
C PRO A 257 13.51 34.65 6.14
N GLY A 258 12.85 34.10 5.13
CA GLY A 258 13.41 33.94 3.78
C GLY A 258 14.08 32.59 3.54
N ALA A 259 14.27 31.75 4.57
CA ALA A 259 14.86 30.42 4.41
C ALA A 259 13.97 29.51 3.57
N LYS A 260 14.59 28.69 2.71
CA LYS A 260 13.98 27.66 1.89
C LYS A 260 14.53 26.30 2.29
N ILE A 261 13.65 25.34 2.57
CA ILE A 261 13.99 24.02 3.08
C ILE A 261 13.43 22.97 2.15
N ASP A 262 14.28 22.11 1.60
CA ASP A 262 13.86 20.91 0.87
C ASP A 262 13.35 19.85 1.84
N VAL A 263 12.14 19.40 1.64
CA VAL A 263 11.49 18.31 2.40
C VAL A 263 11.34 17.03 1.58
N GLY A 264 11.91 17.02 0.37
CA GLY A 264 11.95 15.88 -0.54
C GLY A 264 10.72 15.76 -1.42
N ASP A 265 10.79 14.84 -2.37
CA ASP A 265 9.71 14.57 -3.34
C ASP A 265 9.30 15.81 -4.16
N GLY A 266 10.26 16.72 -4.43
CA GLY A 266 10.03 17.98 -5.11
C GLY A 266 9.27 19.02 -4.27
N VAL A 267 9.22 18.87 -2.95
CA VAL A 267 8.54 19.82 -2.05
C VAL A 267 9.55 20.69 -1.33
N GLN A 268 9.34 22.01 -1.39
CA GLN A 268 10.12 23.01 -0.70
C GLN A 268 9.25 23.81 0.28
N LEU A 269 9.74 24.05 1.50
CA LEU A 269 9.14 24.98 2.45
C LEU A 269 9.79 26.35 2.35
N GLU A 270 8.98 27.38 2.21
CA GLU A 270 9.38 28.78 2.36
C GLU A 270 8.96 29.29 3.74
N ILE A 271 9.91 29.88 4.47
CA ILE A 271 9.72 30.32 5.86
C ILE A 271 9.75 31.86 5.90
N THR A 272 8.69 32.47 6.47
CA THR A 272 8.65 33.90 6.77
C THR A 272 8.84 34.16 8.27
N SER A 273 8.68 35.37 8.72
CA SER A 273 8.73 35.70 10.15
C SER A 273 7.60 35.03 10.95
N ARG A 274 6.41 34.88 10.37
CA ARG A 274 5.21 34.37 11.06
C ARG A 274 4.67 33.08 10.49
N THR A 275 4.99 32.76 9.23
CA THR A 275 4.36 31.68 8.50
C THR A 275 5.39 30.78 7.81
N TYR A 276 4.92 29.61 7.38
CA TYR A 276 5.58 28.75 6.38
C TYR A 276 4.57 28.36 5.30
N CYS A 277 5.07 28.04 4.12
CA CYS A 277 4.28 27.54 3.00
C CYS A 277 5.02 26.41 2.29
N ALA A 278 4.33 25.31 1.98
CA ALA A 278 4.85 24.22 1.20
C ALA A 278 4.46 24.38 -0.27
N LYS A 279 5.44 24.22 -1.18
CA LYS A 279 5.23 24.29 -2.63
C LYS A 279 5.90 23.11 -3.31
N VAL A 280 5.28 22.62 -4.38
CA VAL A 280 5.92 21.67 -5.31
C VAL A 280 6.80 22.48 -6.26
N VAL A 281 8.06 22.08 -6.41
CA VAL A 281 9.10 22.77 -7.21
C VAL A 281 9.45 21.93 -8.43
#